data_eb5d12220c6fcf9533875167bdd29d5d
#
_entry.id   eb5d12220c6fcf9533875167bdd29d5d
#
_cell.length_a   1.000
_cell.length_b   1.000
_cell.length_c   1.000
_cell.angle_alpha   90.00
_cell.angle_beta   90.00
_cell.angle_gamma   90.00
#
_symmetry.space_group_name_H-M   'P 1'
#
loop_
_entity.id
_entity.type
_entity.pdbx_description
1 polymer ?
#
loop_
_entity_poly.entity_id
_entity_poly.type
_entity_poly.pdbx_seq_one_letter_code
_entity_poly.pdbx_strand_id
1 'polypeptide(L)'
;HALEAYTELYKVSKDSKVKERLKWLLDVFADKVYNPELKRQEVFFDKDYNSLIDLYSYGHDIETSWLLDRATEVLGEAEYTEKITKITDILAEQIYELAFDGHSVLTECEKGVPYTVRVWWVQAESIVGFINAYQKSGDKKYYEAAEKVWEYIKEYFIDKRPGSEWFWDLNADGTPRVGRPIVEPWKCPY
;
A
#
# COMPACT_ATOMS: atom_id res chain seq x y z
N HIS A 1 0.38 1.20 10.25
CA HIS A 1 -0.59 0.73 11.25
C HIS A 1 -0.89 1.77 12.33
N ALA A 2 0.10 2.55 12.86
CA ALA A 2 -0.20 3.64 13.80
C ALA A 2 -1.10 4.70 13.17
N LEU A 3 -0.86 5.06 11.90
CA LEU A 3 -1.69 6.01 11.15
C LEU A 3 -3.14 5.52 11.04
N GLU A 4 -3.35 4.27 10.68
CA GLU A 4 -4.70 3.66 10.60
C GLU A 4 -5.42 3.73 11.94
N ALA A 5 -4.75 3.29 13.01
CA ALA A 5 -5.33 3.30 14.35
C ALA A 5 -5.73 4.72 14.79
N TYR A 6 -4.87 5.72 14.58
CA TYR A 6 -5.19 7.11 14.93
C TYR A 6 -6.26 7.71 14.00
N THR A 7 -6.31 7.33 12.74
CA THR A 7 -7.34 7.74 11.79
C THR A 7 -8.72 7.27 12.26
N GLU A 8 -8.89 5.99 12.53
CA GLU A 8 -10.17 5.45 12.98
C GLU A 8 -10.53 5.92 14.39
N LEU A 9 -9.56 6.05 15.29
CA LEU A 9 -9.79 6.61 16.62
C LEU A 9 -10.26 8.08 16.53
N TYR A 10 -9.62 8.90 15.69
CA TYR A 10 -10.05 10.29 15.51
C TYR A 10 -11.41 10.40 14.84
N LYS A 11 -11.71 9.54 13.88
CA LYS A 11 -13.01 9.50 13.19
C LYS A 11 -14.19 9.40 14.19
N VAL A 12 -14.03 8.59 15.25
CA VAL A 12 -15.10 8.35 16.23
C VAL A 12 -15.01 9.25 17.45
N SER A 13 -13.81 9.57 17.94
CA SER A 13 -13.63 10.33 19.19
C SER A 13 -13.71 11.84 19.01
N LYS A 14 -13.23 12.34 17.86
CA LYS A 14 -12.98 13.77 17.61
C LYS A 14 -12.14 14.46 18.71
N ASP A 15 -11.38 13.68 19.48
CA ASP A 15 -10.52 14.17 20.55
C ASP A 15 -9.34 14.99 19.99
N SER A 16 -9.06 16.14 20.61
CA SER A 16 -8.01 17.06 20.15
C SER A 16 -6.60 16.47 20.20
N LYS A 17 -6.30 15.64 21.21
CA LYS A 17 -4.98 15.00 21.34
C LYS A 17 -4.77 13.92 20.28
N VAL A 18 -5.85 13.21 19.95
CA VAL A 18 -5.84 12.23 18.83
C VAL A 18 -5.61 12.96 17.52
N LYS A 19 -6.28 14.10 17.31
CA LYS A 19 -6.10 14.98 16.16
C LYS A 19 -4.64 15.44 16.00
N GLU A 20 -4.03 15.92 17.07
CA GLU A 20 -2.64 16.35 17.07
C GLU A 20 -1.67 15.22 16.72
N ARG A 21 -1.94 13.99 17.23
CA ARG A 21 -1.14 12.83 16.90
C ARG A 21 -1.32 12.37 15.43
N LEU A 22 -2.53 12.46 14.92
CA LEU A 22 -2.79 12.17 13.49
C LEU A 22 -2.03 13.16 12.59
N LYS A 23 -2.08 14.46 12.90
CA LYS A 23 -1.32 15.49 12.18
C LYS A 23 0.18 15.23 12.23
N TRP A 24 0.70 14.93 13.42
CA TRP A 24 2.11 14.58 13.58
C TRP A 24 2.53 13.36 12.74
N LEU A 25 1.69 12.32 12.65
CA LEU A 25 1.96 11.16 11.80
C LEU A 25 1.99 11.54 10.32
N LEU A 26 1.05 12.37 9.86
CA LEU A 26 1.04 12.87 8.48
C LEU A 26 2.31 13.68 8.16
N ASP A 27 2.76 14.53 9.09
CA ASP A 27 4.02 15.27 8.94
C ASP A 27 5.24 14.34 8.91
N VAL A 28 5.28 13.31 9.77
CA VAL A 28 6.36 12.30 9.74
C VAL A 28 6.41 11.60 8.37
N PHE A 29 5.27 11.20 7.82
CA PHE A 29 5.23 10.59 6.48
C PHE A 29 5.74 11.56 5.42
N ALA A 30 5.23 12.77 5.38
CA ALA A 30 5.57 13.74 4.34
C ALA A 30 7.02 14.24 4.42
N ASP A 31 7.55 14.44 5.63
CA ASP A 31 8.80 15.16 5.83
C ASP A 31 9.99 14.23 6.19
N LYS A 32 9.72 12.95 6.55
CA LYS A 32 10.76 12.00 7.00
C LYS A 32 10.72 10.66 6.26
N VAL A 33 9.55 10.16 5.92
CA VAL A 33 9.39 8.82 5.32
C VAL A 33 9.39 8.91 3.80
N TYR A 34 8.68 9.86 3.23
CA TYR A 34 8.66 10.08 1.80
C TYR A 34 9.98 10.68 1.31
N ASN A 35 10.58 10.04 0.32
CA ASN A 35 11.77 10.52 -0.37
C ASN A 35 11.37 11.16 -1.71
N PRO A 36 11.42 12.49 -1.86
CA PRO A 36 10.97 13.16 -3.08
C PRO A 36 11.88 12.95 -4.28
N GLU A 37 13.17 12.62 -4.05
CA GLU A 37 14.12 12.34 -5.15
C GLU A 37 13.87 10.96 -5.75
N LEU A 38 13.62 9.96 -4.90
CA LEU A 38 13.32 8.60 -5.30
C LEU A 38 11.83 8.37 -5.57
N LYS A 39 10.96 9.33 -5.22
CA LYS A 39 9.49 9.28 -5.38
C LYS A 39 8.85 8.06 -4.74
N ARG A 40 9.36 7.66 -3.59
CA ARG A 40 8.91 6.49 -2.81
C ARG A 40 9.03 6.77 -1.32
N GLN A 41 8.43 5.93 -0.49
CA GLN A 41 8.76 5.93 0.93
C GLN A 41 10.03 5.10 1.19
N GLU A 42 10.81 5.52 2.16
CA GLU A 42 11.86 4.70 2.75
C GLU A 42 11.26 3.80 3.84
N VAL A 43 11.85 2.62 4.06
CA VAL A 43 11.21 1.55 4.85
C VAL A 43 11.86 1.35 6.21
N PHE A 44 13.19 1.40 6.27
CA PHE A 44 13.94 1.16 7.50
C PHE A 44 14.84 2.35 7.82
N PHE A 45 14.77 2.82 9.05
CA PHE A 45 15.46 4.01 9.51
C PHE A 45 16.26 3.75 10.78
N ASP A 46 17.34 4.53 10.94
CA ASP A 46 17.92 4.72 12.26
C ASP A 46 17.10 5.74 13.10
N LYS A 47 17.56 6.02 14.32
CA LYS A 47 16.89 6.96 15.23
C LYS A 47 16.85 8.42 14.72
N ASP A 48 17.67 8.76 13.74
CA ASP A 48 17.80 10.10 13.16
C ASP A 48 17.08 10.20 11.79
N TYR A 49 16.30 9.17 11.43
CA TYR A 49 15.59 9.02 10.16
C TYR A 49 16.49 8.87 8.91
N ASN A 50 17.72 8.41 9.08
CA ASN A 50 18.52 8.00 7.92
C ASN A 50 18.06 6.63 7.42
N SER A 51 17.83 6.50 6.12
CA SER A 51 17.47 5.21 5.50
C SER A 51 18.62 4.22 5.64
N LEU A 52 18.32 3.00 6.07
CA LEU A 52 19.30 1.96 6.35
C LEU A 52 19.52 1.00 5.18
N ILE A 53 18.56 0.89 4.27
CA ILE A 53 18.63 -0.02 3.14
C ILE A 53 18.04 0.61 1.88
N ASP A 54 18.55 0.23 0.73
CA ASP A 54 17.94 0.57 -0.56
C ASP A 54 16.87 -0.47 -0.90
N LEU A 55 15.68 -0.26 -0.36
CA LEU A 55 14.50 -1.11 -0.57
C LEU A 55 13.32 -0.27 -1.04
N TYR A 56 12.80 -0.58 -2.21
CA TYR A 56 11.54 -0.06 -2.68
C TYR A 56 10.44 -1.09 -2.39
N SER A 57 9.64 -0.87 -1.37
CA SER A 57 8.52 -1.74 -1.03
C SER A 57 7.26 -1.29 -1.76
N TYR A 58 6.99 -1.89 -2.90
CA TYR A 58 5.86 -1.54 -3.75
C TYR A 58 4.51 -1.72 -3.04
N GLY A 59 4.39 -2.80 -2.25
CA GLY A 59 3.19 -3.06 -1.47
C GLY A 59 2.90 -1.96 -0.46
N HIS A 60 3.91 -1.52 0.31
CA HIS A 60 3.72 -0.45 1.28
C HIS A 60 3.46 0.91 0.64
N ASP A 61 4.02 1.20 -0.54
CA ASP A 61 3.78 2.47 -1.21
C ASP A 61 2.35 2.59 -1.71
N ILE A 62 1.81 1.54 -2.33
CA ILE A 62 0.41 1.56 -2.77
C ILE A 62 -0.56 1.59 -1.58
N GLU A 63 -0.28 0.85 -0.50
CA GLU A 63 -1.03 0.89 0.76
C GLU A 63 -0.99 2.30 1.36
N THR A 64 0.20 2.88 1.50
CA THR A 64 0.39 4.23 2.05
C THR A 64 -0.35 5.29 1.22
N SER A 65 -0.44 5.13 -0.10
CA SER A 65 -1.11 6.10 -0.96
C SER A 65 -2.58 6.32 -0.57
N TRP A 66 -3.33 5.26 -0.28
CA TRP A 66 -4.73 5.39 0.10
C TRP A 66 -4.92 5.64 1.61
N LEU A 67 -4.04 5.10 2.47
CA LEU A 67 -4.10 5.34 3.92
C LEU A 67 -3.89 6.81 4.28
N LEU A 68 -2.94 7.47 3.65
CA LEU A 68 -2.69 8.89 3.85
C LEU A 68 -3.86 9.75 3.34
N ASP A 69 -4.42 9.44 2.17
CA ASP A 69 -5.62 10.13 1.67
C ASP A 69 -6.80 9.95 2.64
N ARG A 70 -7.02 8.74 3.11
CA ARG A 70 -8.05 8.45 4.10
C ARG A 70 -7.86 9.23 5.40
N ALA A 71 -6.61 9.35 5.86
CA ALA A 71 -6.29 10.09 7.07
C ALA A 71 -6.58 11.60 6.91
N THR A 72 -6.27 12.20 5.75
CA THR A 72 -6.58 13.61 5.49
C THR A 72 -8.07 13.86 5.34
N GLU A 73 -8.82 12.94 4.72
CA GLU A 73 -10.28 13.00 4.65
C GLU A 73 -10.91 13.04 6.05
N VAL A 74 -10.48 12.14 6.93
CA VAL A 74 -10.97 12.07 8.32
C VAL A 74 -10.55 13.29 9.14
N LEU A 75 -9.34 13.81 8.91
CA LEU A 75 -8.82 15.02 9.54
C LEU A 75 -9.64 16.26 9.15
N GLY A 76 -10.01 16.39 7.85
CA GLY A 76 -10.85 17.46 7.32
C GLY A 76 -10.15 18.82 7.24
N GLU A 77 -8.82 18.88 7.16
CA GLU A 77 -8.04 20.12 7.03
C GLU A 77 -7.47 20.23 5.61
N ALA A 78 -7.88 21.26 4.85
CA ALA A 78 -7.52 21.45 3.44
C ALA A 78 -6.00 21.53 3.21
N GLU A 79 -5.26 22.14 4.13
CA GLU A 79 -3.79 22.25 4.07
C GLU A 79 -3.14 20.86 4.04
N TYR A 80 -3.58 19.94 4.91
CA TYR A 80 -3.08 18.56 4.94
C TYR A 80 -3.50 17.78 3.69
N THR A 81 -4.72 17.96 3.25
CA THR A 81 -5.18 17.34 2.00
C THR A 81 -4.32 17.77 0.82
N GLU A 82 -4.06 19.07 0.65
CA GLU A 82 -3.23 19.57 -0.44
C GLU A 82 -1.77 19.07 -0.37
N LYS A 83 -1.17 19.09 0.84
CA LYS A 83 0.20 18.59 1.06
C LYS A 83 0.32 17.11 0.72
N ILE A 84 -0.59 16.30 1.24
CA ILE A 84 -0.54 14.83 1.18
C ILE A 84 -0.94 14.30 -0.20
N THR A 85 -1.96 14.86 -0.84
CA THR A 85 -2.41 14.41 -2.16
C THR A 85 -1.28 14.42 -3.20
N LYS A 86 -0.38 15.41 -3.15
CA LYS A 86 0.79 15.46 -4.04
C LYS A 86 1.71 14.26 -3.89
N ILE A 87 1.85 13.74 -2.67
CA ILE A 87 2.65 12.56 -2.37
C ILE A 87 1.93 11.29 -2.81
N THR A 88 0.67 11.16 -2.42
CA THR A 88 -0.12 9.94 -2.68
C THR A 88 -0.37 9.71 -4.17
N ASP A 89 -0.54 10.78 -4.96
CA ASP A 89 -0.64 10.69 -6.41
C ASP A 89 0.67 10.15 -7.03
N ILE A 90 1.82 10.64 -6.55
CA ILE A 90 3.12 10.15 -7.01
C ILE A 90 3.32 8.69 -6.62
N LEU A 91 3.01 8.30 -5.38
CA LEU A 91 3.16 6.91 -4.93
C LEU A 91 2.32 5.96 -5.80
N ALA A 92 1.04 6.27 -6.02
CA ALA A 92 0.17 5.44 -6.85
C ALA A 92 0.66 5.34 -8.30
N GLU A 93 1.12 6.46 -8.89
CA GLU A 93 1.68 6.49 -10.23
C GLU A 93 2.95 5.65 -10.34
N GLN A 94 3.87 5.76 -9.38
CA GLN A 94 5.10 4.97 -9.39
C GLN A 94 4.81 3.45 -9.31
N ILE A 95 3.82 3.04 -8.52
CA ILE A 95 3.45 1.62 -8.46
C ILE A 95 2.81 1.15 -9.77
N TYR A 96 1.98 1.98 -10.39
CA TYR A 96 1.43 1.68 -11.70
C TYR A 96 2.52 1.50 -12.78
N GLU A 97 3.51 2.40 -12.81
CA GLU A 97 4.56 2.41 -13.83
C GLU A 97 5.65 1.35 -13.61
N LEU A 98 6.04 1.10 -12.35
CA LEU A 98 7.22 0.30 -12.03
C LEU A 98 6.91 -1.12 -11.54
N ALA A 99 5.77 -1.32 -10.93
CA ALA A 99 5.45 -2.56 -10.23
C ALA A 99 4.26 -3.33 -10.83
N PHE A 100 3.34 -2.66 -11.50
CA PHE A 100 2.21 -3.31 -12.18
C PHE A 100 2.65 -3.86 -13.53
N ASP A 101 2.62 -5.17 -13.70
CA ASP A 101 3.08 -5.86 -14.90
C ASP A 101 1.98 -6.16 -15.94
N GLY A 102 0.81 -5.53 -15.77
CA GLY A 102 -0.36 -5.71 -16.64
C GLY A 102 -1.39 -6.71 -16.12
N HIS A 103 -1.11 -7.41 -15.02
CA HIS A 103 -2.05 -8.34 -14.37
C HIS A 103 -1.88 -8.41 -12.84
N SER A 104 -0.71 -8.12 -12.30
CA SER A 104 -0.39 -8.22 -10.88
C SER A 104 0.65 -7.18 -10.48
N VAL A 105 0.86 -6.98 -9.18
CA VAL A 105 1.84 -6.03 -8.67
C VAL A 105 3.01 -6.77 -8.02
N LEU A 106 4.23 -6.37 -8.36
CA LEU A 106 5.46 -6.84 -7.72
C LEU A 106 5.48 -6.46 -6.24
N THR A 107 6.13 -7.27 -5.42
CA THR A 107 6.17 -7.03 -3.97
C THR A 107 7.13 -5.93 -3.59
N GLU A 108 8.36 -5.99 -4.09
CA GLU A 108 9.44 -5.07 -3.72
C GLU A 108 10.61 -5.11 -4.72
N CYS A 109 11.53 -4.16 -4.60
CA CYS A 109 12.78 -4.11 -5.34
C CYS A 109 13.91 -3.72 -4.37
N GLU A 110 14.88 -4.57 -4.18
CA GLU A 110 16.06 -4.27 -3.35
C GLU A 110 17.28 -4.01 -4.23
N LYS A 111 17.94 -2.85 -4.04
CA LYS A 111 19.13 -2.44 -4.80
C LYS A 111 18.97 -2.59 -6.32
N GLY A 112 17.80 -2.22 -6.82
CA GLY A 112 17.48 -2.30 -8.25
C GLY A 112 17.12 -3.70 -8.76
N VAL A 113 17.04 -4.71 -7.89
CA VAL A 113 16.66 -6.09 -8.26
C VAL A 113 15.22 -6.36 -7.83
N PRO A 114 14.24 -6.50 -8.77
CA PRO A 114 12.87 -6.78 -8.44
C PRO A 114 12.70 -8.18 -7.82
N TYR A 115 11.93 -8.26 -6.75
CA TYR A 115 11.47 -9.52 -6.19
C TYR A 115 10.19 -9.96 -6.91
N THR A 116 10.31 -11.03 -7.67
CA THR A 116 9.27 -11.45 -8.62
C THR A 116 8.14 -12.27 -8.00
N VAL A 117 8.25 -12.64 -6.72
CA VAL A 117 7.17 -13.32 -5.99
C VAL A 117 6.00 -12.36 -5.76
N ARG A 118 4.78 -12.85 -5.93
CA ARG A 118 3.56 -12.10 -5.63
C ARG A 118 3.06 -12.48 -4.25
N VAL A 119 2.98 -11.51 -3.36
CA VAL A 119 2.46 -11.69 -1.99
C VAL A 119 1.01 -11.25 -1.95
N TRP A 120 0.16 -11.99 -1.26
CA TRP A 120 -1.29 -11.84 -1.24
C TRP A 120 -1.77 -10.43 -0.85
N TRP A 121 -1.21 -9.86 0.23
CA TRP A 121 -1.64 -8.56 0.73
C TRP A 121 -1.29 -7.41 -0.23
N VAL A 122 -0.16 -7.52 -0.93
CA VAL A 122 0.24 -6.53 -1.94
C VAL A 122 -0.81 -6.44 -3.04
N GLN A 123 -1.39 -7.57 -3.45
CA GLN A 123 -2.44 -7.58 -4.47
C GLN A 123 -3.74 -6.96 -3.93
N ALA A 124 -4.12 -7.27 -2.67
CA ALA A 124 -5.29 -6.68 -2.03
C ALA A 124 -5.15 -5.15 -1.89
N GLU A 125 -4.01 -4.68 -1.37
CA GLU A 125 -3.71 -3.25 -1.22
C GLU A 125 -3.64 -2.52 -2.57
N SER A 126 -3.16 -3.20 -3.61
CA SER A 126 -3.11 -2.61 -4.95
C SER A 126 -4.50 -2.35 -5.53
N ILE A 127 -5.47 -3.21 -5.28
CA ILE A 127 -6.87 -2.95 -5.67
C ILE A 127 -7.37 -1.68 -4.98
N VAL A 128 -7.20 -1.58 -3.67
CA VAL A 128 -7.68 -0.43 -2.89
C VAL A 128 -6.97 0.85 -3.34
N GLY A 129 -5.64 0.83 -3.46
CA GLY A 129 -4.85 1.98 -3.86
C GLY A 129 -5.15 2.45 -5.28
N PHE A 130 -5.30 1.54 -6.24
CA PHE A 130 -5.67 1.90 -7.61
C PHE A 130 -7.11 2.43 -7.70
N ILE A 131 -8.06 1.86 -6.97
CA ILE A 131 -9.43 2.42 -6.91
C ILE A 131 -9.42 3.81 -6.28
N ASN A 132 -8.66 4.03 -5.21
CA ASN A 132 -8.48 5.37 -4.62
C ASN A 132 -7.90 6.37 -5.64
N ALA A 133 -6.84 5.99 -6.36
CA ALA A 133 -6.24 6.82 -7.41
C ALA A 133 -7.24 7.13 -8.54
N TYR A 134 -8.04 6.15 -8.96
CA TYR A 134 -9.11 6.37 -9.93
C TYR A 134 -10.17 7.35 -9.43
N GLN A 135 -10.64 7.21 -8.19
CA GLN A 135 -11.65 8.08 -7.60
C GLN A 135 -11.19 9.54 -7.50
N LYS A 136 -9.90 9.77 -7.26
CA LYS A 136 -9.28 11.09 -7.21
C LYS A 136 -9.06 11.72 -8.57
N SER A 137 -8.51 10.96 -9.51
CA SER A 137 -8.04 11.47 -10.82
C SER A 137 -9.07 11.35 -11.95
N GLY A 138 -9.98 10.36 -11.87
CA GLY A 138 -10.84 9.96 -12.97
C GLY A 138 -10.11 9.19 -14.08
N ASP A 139 -8.81 8.92 -13.93
CA ASP A 139 -8.02 8.20 -14.94
C ASP A 139 -8.34 6.70 -14.92
N LYS A 140 -8.93 6.23 -16.00
CA LYS A 140 -9.40 4.84 -16.14
C LYS A 140 -8.28 3.80 -16.06
N LYS A 141 -7.04 4.18 -16.32
CA LYS A 141 -5.90 3.25 -16.22
C LYS A 141 -5.83 2.57 -14.85
N TYR A 142 -6.13 3.30 -13.78
CA TYR A 142 -6.12 2.76 -12.43
C TYR A 142 -7.28 1.79 -12.17
N TYR A 143 -8.48 2.13 -12.67
CA TYR A 143 -9.61 1.22 -12.59
C TYR A 143 -9.32 -0.10 -13.34
N GLU A 144 -8.80 0.00 -14.57
CA GLU A 144 -8.44 -1.16 -15.38
C GLU A 144 -7.32 -1.99 -14.70
N ALA A 145 -6.35 -1.34 -14.04
CA ALA A 145 -5.33 -2.04 -13.27
C ALA A 145 -5.94 -2.81 -12.09
N ALA A 146 -6.83 -2.18 -11.32
CA ALA A 146 -7.54 -2.84 -10.23
C ALA A 146 -8.36 -4.05 -10.69
N GLU A 147 -9.07 -3.94 -11.82
CA GLU A 147 -9.79 -5.07 -12.42
C GLU A 147 -8.86 -6.23 -12.79
N LYS A 148 -7.72 -5.94 -13.43
CA LYS A 148 -6.74 -6.96 -13.81
C LYS A 148 -6.11 -7.65 -12.61
N VAL A 149 -5.77 -6.89 -11.56
CA VAL A 149 -5.27 -7.48 -10.30
C VAL A 149 -6.34 -8.37 -9.67
N TRP A 150 -7.60 -7.96 -9.69
CA TRP A 150 -8.71 -8.78 -9.19
C TRP A 150 -8.91 -10.08 -9.99
N GLU A 151 -8.82 -10.01 -11.33
CA GLU A 151 -8.87 -11.23 -12.17
C GLU A 151 -7.71 -12.19 -11.82
N TYR A 152 -6.49 -11.63 -11.68
CA TYR A 152 -5.32 -12.42 -11.26
C TYR A 152 -5.51 -13.08 -9.89
N ILE A 153 -6.07 -12.37 -8.91
CA ILE A 153 -6.41 -12.95 -7.60
C ILE A 153 -7.39 -14.12 -7.74
N LYS A 154 -8.46 -13.94 -8.50
CA LYS A 154 -9.48 -14.99 -8.70
C LYS A 154 -8.91 -16.24 -9.36
N GLU A 155 -7.99 -16.06 -10.29
CA GLU A 155 -7.41 -17.17 -11.05
C GLU A 155 -6.33 -17.91 -10.24
N TYR A 156 -5.41 -17.19 -9.60
CA TYR A 156 -4.19 -17.77 -9.04
C TYR A 156 -4.12 -17.78 -7.51
N PHE A 157 -4.64 -16.75 -6.83
CA PHE A 157 -4.53 -16.67 -5.36
C PHE A 157 -5.59 -17.45 -4.62
N ILE A 158 -6.81 -17.53 -5.14
CA ILE A 158 -7.89 -18.27 -4.47
C ILE A 158 -7.60 -19.76 -4.52
N ASP A 159 -7.31 -20.35 -3.36
CA ASP A 159 -7.13 -21.80 -3.23
C ASP A 159 -8.47 -22.51 -3.33
N LYS A 160 -8.65 -23.31 -4.36
CA LYS A 160 -9.91 -24.00 -4.65
C LYS A 160 -10.16 -25.25 -3.76
N ARG A 161 -9.25 -25.59 -2.87
CA ARG A 161 -9.45 -26.71 -1.93
C ARG A 161 -10.56 -26.40 -0.92
N PRO A 162 -11.44 -27.35 -0.57
CA PRO A 162 -12.50 -27.12 0.42
C PRO A 162 -11.95 -26.64 1.76
N GLY A 163 -12.51 -25.54 2.30
CA GLY A 163 -12.09 -24.96 3.57
C GLY A 163 -10.79 -24.16 3.51
N SER A 164 -10.26 -23.93 2.31
CA SER A 164 -9.11 -23.07 2.10
C SER A 164 -9.54 -21.61 1.82
N GLU A 165 -8.56 -20.73 1.66
CA GLU A 165 -8.76 -19.31 1.30
C GLU A 165 -7.71 -18.88 0.26
N TRP A 166 -6.98 -17.78 0.40
CA TRP A 166 -5.93 -17.41 -0.54
C TRP A 166 -4.61 -18.09 -0.22
N PHE A 167 -3.81 -18.38 -1.25
CA PHE A 167 -2.40 -18.72 -1.06
C PHE A 167 -1.65 -17.52 -0.45
N TRP A 168 -0.58 -17.78 0.30
CA TRP A 168 0.25 -16.74 0.87
C TRP A 168 1.01 -15.96 -0.20
N ASP A 169 1.69 -16.68 -1.07
CA ASP A 169 2.48 -16.13 -2.15
C ASP A 169 2.52 -17.05 -3.37
N LEU A 170 2.81 -16.45 -4.51
CA LEU A 170 2.93 -17.14 -5.79
C LEU A 170 4.30 -16.85 -6.40
N ASN A 171 4.84 -17.84 -7.13
CA ASN A 171 5.98 -17.63 -8.02
C ASN A 171 5.60 -16.69 -9.18
N ALA A 172 6.59 -16.21 -9.92
CA ALA A 172 6.40 -15.33 -11.07
C ALA A 172 5.49 -15.93 -12.17
N ASP A 173 5.44 -17.24 -12.27
CA ASP A 173 4.57 -17.99 -13.22
C ASP A 173 3.14 -18.25 -12.70
N GLY A 174 2.78 -17.69 -11.54
CA GLY A 174 1.47 -17.88 -10.91
C GLY A 174 1.32 -19.17 -10.09
N THR A 175 2.33 -20.03 -10.04
CA THR A 175 2.26 -21.26 -9.25
C THR A 175 2.36 -20.95 -7.76
N PRO A 176 1.50 -21.58 -6.90
CA PRO A 176 1.56 -21.37 -5.46
C PRO A 176 2.87 -21.87 -4.84
N ARG A 177 3.42 -21.06 -3.93
CA ARG A 177 4.53 -21.50 -3.08
C ARG A 177 3.95 -22.23 -1.87
N VAL A 178 4.28 -23.53 -1.79
CA VAL A 178 3.79 -24.42 -0.72
C VAL A 178 4.63 -24.31 0.54
N GLY A 179 4.05 -24.66 1.69
CA GLY A 179 4.75 -24.66 2.99
C GLY A 179 4.44 -23.48 3.91
N ARG A 180 3.61 -22.56 3.46
CA ARG A 180 3.05 -21.49 4.32
C ARG A 180 1.71 -21.93 4.91
N PRO A 181 1.40 -21.54 6.16
CA PRO A 181 0.07 -21.79 6.74
C PRO A 181 -1.00 -20.99 5.98
N ILE A 182 -2.22 -21.54 5.94
CA ILE A 182 -3.37 -20.86 5.34
C ILE A 182 -3.73 -19.62 6.15
N VAL A 183 -3.65 -19.71 7.47
CA VAL A 183 -3.95 -18.62 8.41
C VAL A 183 -2.80 -18.49 9.39
N GLU A 184 -2.38 -17.25 9.61
CA GLU A 184 -1.42 -16.88 10.65
C GLU A 184 -1.68 -15.43 11.11
N PRO A 185 -1.01 -14.91 12.16
CA PRO A 185 -1.27 -13.56 12.68
C PRO A 185 -1.15 -12.43 11.67
N TRP A 186 -0.33 -12.61 10.62
CA TRP A 186 -0.13 -11.63 9.54
C TRP A 186 -0.98 -11.91 8.28
N LYS A 187 -1.75 -12.96 8.31
CA LYS A 187 -2.69 -13.33 7.25
C LYS A 187 -4.02 -13.75 7.87
N CYS A 188 -4.63 -12.83 8.55
CA CYS A 188 -6.01 -12.96 9.01
C CYS A 188 -6.96 -12.20 8.08
N PRO A 189 -8.26 -12.34 8.23
CA PRO A 189 -9.23 -11.76 7.27
C PRO A 189 -8.99 -10.26 7.06
N TYR A 190 -8.78 -9.92 5.84
CA TYR A 190 -8.65 -8.56 5.32
C TYR A 190 -10.01 -8.06 4.87
#